data_f7f532a07a7abd820d72f749d9151936
#
_entry.id   f7f532a07a7abd820d72f749d9151936
#
_cell.length_a   1.000
_cell.length_b   1.000
_cell.length_c   1.000
_cell.angle_alpha   90.00
_cell.angle_beta   90.00
_cell.angle_gamma   90.00
#
_symmetry.space_group_name_H-M   'P 1'
#
loop_
_entity.id
_entity.type
_entity.pdbx_description
1 polymer ?
#
loop_
_entity_poly.entity_id
_entity_poly.type
_entity_poly.pdbx_seq_one_letter_code
_entity_poly.pdbx_strand_id
1 'polypeptide(L)'
;NQAEELLPNSIELKLDNSHNSRDNNSLKVIPYLRGLLSREYRKHNGNNKWIFEIRSNQKIIDFVNQDNIIELAKRGVATPDHVIRTKSHPLVLDQFFCDENGFNNIEDWMLSTNKKLKNYIDEYTDYFKRNNKRFKNCKKMLDPIPRLILIPNLGLISIGENKKAAKITADIGQAWIETVKASECLG
;
A
#
# COMPACT_ATOMS: atom_id res chain seq x y z
N ASN A 1 13.94 -3.34 -52.87
CA ASN A 1 12.49 -3.42 -52.58
C ASN A 1 12.05 -4.82 -52.23
N GLN A 2 12.73 -5.49 -51.33
CA GLN A 2 12.35 -6.78 -50.73
C GLN A 2 12.32 -6.73 -49.23
N ALA A 3 12.11 -5.55 -48.61
CA ALA A 3 12.10 -5.35 -47.18
C ALA A 3 10.71 -4.99 -46.57
N GLU A 4 9.65 -5.01 -47.39
CA GLU A 4 8.28 -4.65 -46.95
C GLU A 4 7.34 -5.83 -46.71
N GLU A 5 7.79 -7.08 -46.87
CA GLU A 5 6.93 -8.28 -46.78
C GLU A 5 7.06 -9.07 -45.46
N LEU A 6 7.68 -8.54 -44.42
CA LEU A 6 7.85 -9.25 -43.13
C LEU A 6 7.33 -8.44 -41.91
N LEU A 7 6.28 -7.68 -42.07
CA LEU A 7 5.50 -7.24 -40.92
C LEU A 7 4.42 -8.28 -40.63
N PRO A 8 4.49 -9.01 -39.51
CA PRO A 8 3.39 -9.88 -39.12
C PRO A 8 2.15 -9.00 -38.84
N ASN A 9 1.03 -9.46 -39.45
CA ASN A 9 -0.30 -8.87 -39.28
C ASN A 9 -0.54 -8.44 -37.84
N SER A 10 -1.08 -7.23 -37.71
CA SER A 10 -1.56 -6.59 -36.51
C SER A 10 -2.08 -7.61 -35.49
N ILE A 11 -1.31 -7.83 -34.44
CA ILE A 11 -1.84 -8.42 -33.21
C ILE A 11 -2.78 -7.34 -32.65
N GLU A 12 -4.07 -7.51 -32.86
CA GLU A 12 -5.08 -6.82 -32.07
C GLU A 12 -4.84 -7.21 -30.59
N LEU A 13 -4.07 -6.40 -29.89
CA LEU A 13 -4.05 -6.39 -28.44
C LEU A 13 -5.48 -6.02 -28.02
N LYS A 14 -6.29 -7.02 -27.71
CA LYS A 14 -7.48 -6.81 -26.89
C LYS A 14 -6.99 -6.27 -25.55
N LEU A 15 -6.91 -4.94 -25.45
CA LEU A 15 -6.72 -4.23 -24.20
C LEU A 15 -7.89 -4.62 -23.32
N ASP A 16 -7.61 -5.45 -22.34
CA ASP A 16 -8.57 -5.81 -21.31
C ASP A 16 -8.95 -4.50 -20.58
N ASN A 17 -10.20 -4.07 -20.72
CA ASN A 17 -10.69 -2.80 -20.16
C ASN A 17 -10.51 -2.72 -18.63
N SER A 18 -10.33 -3.86 -17.96
CA SER A 18 -9.99 -3.94 -16.54
C SER A 18 -8.58 -3.36 -16.21
N HIS A 19 -7.62 -3.48 -17.12
CA HIS A 19 -6.30 -2.87 -16.96
C HIS A 19 -6.34 -1.35 -17.09
N ASN A 20 -7.10 -0.82 -18.04
CA ASN A 20 -7.20 0.64 -18.26
C ASN A 20 -7.79 1.39 -17.04
N SER A 21 -8.76 0.82 -16.34
CA SER A 21 -9.35 1.46 -15.15
C SER A 21 -8.39 1.47 -13.96
N ARG A 22 -7.59 0.38 -13.78
CA ARG A 22 -6.57 0.31 -12.71
C ARG A 22 -5.44 1.33 -12.93
N ASP A 23 -4.97 1.47 -14.16
CA ASP A 23 -3.91 2.40 -14.51
C ASP A 23 -4.36 3.85 -14.28
N ASN A 24 -5.59 4.20 -14.66
CA ASN A 24 -6.15 5.53 -14.41
C ASN A 24 -6.31 5.85 -12.93
N ASN A 25 -6.71 4.88 -12.11
CA ASN A 25 -6.81 5.03 -10.66
C ASN A 25 -5.42 5.23 -10.04
N SER A 26 -4.42 4.46 -10.47
CA SER A 26 -3.04 4.61 -10.00
C SER A 26 -2.49 6.01 -10.27
N LEU A 27 -2.76 6.58 -11.44
CA LEU A 27 -2.28 7.91 -11.83
C LEU A 27 -2.80 9.03 -10.91
N LYS A 28 -3.98 8.88 -10.33
CA LYS A 28 -4.57 9.87 -9.40
C LYS A 28 -4.17 9.59 -7.94
N VAL A 29 -4.25 8.34 -7.53
CA VAL A 29 -4.03 7.91 -6.15
C VAL A 29 -2.57 8.06 -5.71
N ILE A 30 -1.63 7.62 -6.53
CA ILE A 30 -0.20 7.57 -6.16
C ILE A 30 0.41 8.93 -5.89
N PRO A 31 0.24 9.96 -6.74
CA PRO A 31 0.77 11.29 -6.47
C PRO A 31 0.20 11.90 -5.18
N TYR A 32 -1.10 11.71 -4.94
CA TYR A 32 -1.74 12.19 -3.73
C TYR A 32 -1.17 11.54 -2.47
N LEU A 33 -1.13 10.21 -2.42
CA LEU A 33 -0.57 9.47 -1.29
C LEU A 33 0.88 9.86 -1.02
N ARG A 34 1.68 9.99 -2.07
CA ARG A 34 3.07 10.41 -1.96
C ARG A 34 3.22 11.79 -1.33
N GLY A 35 2.38 12.73 -1.77
CA GLY A 35 2.31 14.08 -1.20
C GLY A 35 1.87 14.07 0.27
N LEU A 36 0.82 13.32 0.58
CA LEU A 36 0.28 13.18 1.93
C LEU A 36 1.31 12.59 2.90
N LEU A 37 1.88 11.44 2.57
CA LEU A 37 2.87 10.77 3.42
C LEU A 37 4.14 11.60 3.60
N SER A 38 4.57 12.30 2.55
CA SER A 38 5.73 13.20 2.65
C SER A 38 5.45 14.41 3.56
N ARG A 39 4.23 14.93 3.58
CA ARG A 39 3.82 16.00 4.51
C ARG A 39 3.81 15.51 5.96
N GLU A 40 3.22 14.33 6.21
CA GLU A 40 3.18 13.75 7.55
C GLU A 40 4.58 13.40 8.05
N TYR A 41 5.43 12.83 7.20
CA TYR A 41 6.80 12.50 7.56
C TYR A 41 7.62 13.72 7.97
N ARG A 42 7.47 14.84 7.26
CA ARG A 42 8.15 16.11 7.61
C ARG A 42 7.84 16.61 9.01
N LYS A 43 6.64 16.32 9.52
CA LYS A 43 6.27 16.68 10.91
C LYS A 43 7.07 15.90 11.95
N HIS A 44 7.64 14.76 11.58
CA HIS A 44 8.31 13.85 12.49
C HIS A 44 9.83 13.80 12.33
N ASN A 45 10.39 13.91 11.12
CA ASN A 45 11.82 13.62 10.93
C ASN A 45 12.53 14.37 9.78
N GLY A 46 11.90 15.27 9.05
CA GLY A 46 12.58 16.04 7.98
C GLY A 46 12.28 15.59 6.54
N ASN A 47 13.23 15.77 5.60
CA ASN A 47 12.98 15.85 4.16
C ASN A 47 13.27 14.55 3.38
N ASN A 48 12.56 13.45 3.60
CA ASN A 48 12.69 12.29 2.71
C ASN A 48 11.61 12.26 1.63
N LYS A 49 12.03 11.88 0.42
CA LYS A 49 11.11 11.56 -0.68
C LYS A 49 10.87 10.05 -0.67
N TRP A 50 9.62 9.67 -0.45
CA TRP A 50 9.22 8.28 -0.48
C TRP A 50 9.17 7.73 -1.90
N ILE A 51 9.70 6.53 -2.09
CA ILE A 51 9.56 5.74 -3.29
C ILE A 51 8.49 4.67 -3.04
N PHE A 52 7.60 4.51 -4.00
CA PHE A 52 6.54 3.52 -3.95
C PHE A 52 6.84 2.38 -4.92
N GLU A 53 6.55 1.17 -4.49
CA GLU A 53 6.47 -0.01 -5.33
C GLU A 53 5.03 -0.54 -5.25
N ILE A 54 4.42 -0.85 -6.40
CA ILE A 54 3.03 -1.29 -6.47
C ILE A 54 3.01 -2.73 -6.95
N ARG A 55 2.21 -3.56 -6.29
CA ARG A 55 1.97 -4.94 -6.70
C ARG A 55 0.48 -5.20 -6.80
N SER A 56 0.05 -5.68 -7.97
CA SER A 56 -1.35 -5.89 -8.32
C SER A 56 -1.59 -7.21 -9.06
N ASN A 57 -0.75 -8.24 -8.77
CA ASN A 57 -1.03 -9.56 -9.30
C ASN A 57 -2.35 -10.12 -8.73
N GLN A 58 -2.95 -11.10 -9.41
CA GLN A 58 -4.29 -11.59 -9.08
C GLN A 58 -4.40 -12.03 -7.61
N LYS A 59 -3.39 -12.72 -7.06
CA LYS A 59 -3.39 -13.15 -5.65
C LYS A 59 -3.50 -11.99 -4.66
N ILE A 60 -2.84 -10.86 -4.97
CA ILE A 60 -2.89 -9.65 -4.15
C ILE A 60 -4.25 -8.97 -4.30
N ILE A 61 -4.76 -8.85 -5.54
CA ILE A 61 -6.08 -8.26 -5.81
C ILE A 61 -7.18 -9.05 -5.09
N ASP A 62 -7.16 -10.38 -5.17
CA ASP A 62 -8.12 -11.24 -4.47
C ASP A 62 -8.06 -11.04 -2.94
N PHE A 63 -6.86 -10.78 -2.41
CA PHE A 63 -6.70 -10.56 -0.98
C PHE A 63 -7.23 -9.19 -0.53
N VAL A 64 -6.86 -8.12 -1.25
CA VAL A 64 -7.27 -6.76 -0.85
C VAL A 64 -8.76 -6.49 -1.06
N ASN A 65 -9.43 -7.33 -1.86
CA ASN A 65 -10.87 -7.23 -2.14
C ASN A 65 -11.74 -8.07 -1.18
N GLN A 66 -11.14 -8.70 -0.17
CA GLN A 66 -11.94 -9.45 0.82
C GLN A 66 -12.71 -8.50 1.72
N ASP A 67 -13.96 -8.85 2.04
CA ASP A 67 -14.84 -8.04 2.89
C ASP A 67 -14.25 -7.80 4.29
N ASN A 68 -13.50 -8.78 4.81
CA ASN A 68 -12.84 -8.74 6.11
C ASN A 68 -11.39 -8.23 6.05
N ILE A 69 -10.97 -7.53 4.98
CA ILE A 69 -9.58 -7.09 4.78
C ILE A 69 -9.02 -6.30 5.98
N ILE A 70 -9.85 -5.53 6.67
CA ILE A 70 -9.44 -4.75 7.86
C ILE A 70 -9.03 -5.69 9.01
N GLU A 71 -9.73 -6.80 9.19
CA GLU A 71 -9.43 -7.81 10.21
C GLU A 71 -8.16 -8.58 9.82
N LEU A 72 -8.07 -9.01 8.57
CA LEU A 72 -6.90 -9.69 8.04
C LEU A 72 -5.64 -8.84 8.17
N ALA A 73 -5.74 -7.54 7.89
CA ALA A 73 -4.63 -6.61 8.03
C ALA A 73 -4.10 -6.52 9.48
N LYS A 74 -4.94 -6.79 10.48
CA LYS A 74 -4.59 -6.74 11.91
C LYS A 74 -4.04 -8.06 12.47
N ARG A 75 -3.93 -9.13 11.67
CA ARG A 75 -3.35 -10.42 12.11
C ARG A 75 -1.89 -10.31 12.56
N GLY A 76 -1.25 -9.17 12.27
CA GLY A 76 0.14 -8.92 12.63
C GLY A 76 1.11 -9.45 11.58
N VAL A 77 2.39 -9.47 11.94
CA VAL A 77 3.48 -9.89 11.04
C VAL A 77 3.97 -11.29 11.38
N ALA A 78 4.47 -12.01 10.38
CA ALA A 78 4.91 -13.39 10.55
C ALA A 78 6.14 -13.53 11.45
N THR A 79 7.01 -12.51 11.50
CA THR A 79 8.23 -12.52 12.33
C THR A 79 8.45 -11.16 12.99
N PRO A 80 9.09 -11.10 14.18
CA PRO A 80 9.42 -9.82 14.84
C PRO A 80 10.25 -8.87 13.97
N ASP A 81 11.16 -9.39 13.13
CA ASP A 81 12.03 -8.58 12.28
C ASP A 81 11.24 -7.83 11.21
N HIS A 82 10.11 -8.36 10.77
CA HIS A 82 9.24 -7.68 9.83
C HIS A 82 8.66 -6.38 10.39
N VAL A 83 8.40 -6.29 11.71
CA VAL A 83 7.86 -5.08 12.35
C VAL A 83 8.70 -3.84 12.05
N ILE A 84 10.02 -3.97 12.01
CA ILE A 84 10.94 -2.85 11.75
C ILE A 84 10.76 -2.34 10.31
N ARG A 85 10.49 -3.23 9.35
CA ARG A 85 10.37 -2.90 7.93
C ARG A 85 8.96 -2.55 7.49
N THR A 86 7.95 -3.24 8.03
CA THR A 86 6.56 -3.11 7.57
C THR A 86 5.62 -2.46 8.58
N LYS A 87 6.12 -2.17 9.81
CA LYS A 87 5.30 -1.87 10.98
C LYS A 87 4.47 -3.10 11.41
N SER A 88 3.63 -2.96 12.42
CA SER A 88 2.83 -4.07 12.97
C SER A 88 1.74 -4.56 12.02
N HIS A 89 1.23 -3.69 11.15
CA HIS A 89 0.16 -3.99 10.20
C HIS A 89 0.18 -2.98 9.05
N PRO A 90 -0.38 -3.32 7.87
CA PRO A 90 -0.58 -2.38 6.78
C PRO A 90 -1.70 -1.39 7.07
N LEU A 91 -1.64 -0.23 6.44
CA LEU A 91 -2.76 0.70 6.37
C LEU A 91 -3.74 0.24 5.29
N VAL A 92 -5.01 0.04 5.65
CA VAL A 92 -6.08 -0.27 4.70
C VAL A 92 -6.84 1.01 4.35
N LEU A 93 -6.89 1.34 3.08
CA LEU A 93 -7.64 2.47 2.56
C LEU A 93 -8.93 1.99 1.87
N ASP A 94 -9.85 2.92 1.65
CA ASP A 94 -11.05 2.64 0.90
C ASP A 94 -10.73 2.44 -0.58
N GLN A 95 -11.58 1.69 -1.26
CA GLN A 95 -11.52 1.58 -2.69
C GLN A 95 -11.65 2.97 -3.33
N PHE A 96 -10.80 3.23 -4.30
CA PHE A 96 -10.93 4.40 -5.15
C PHE A 96 -11.67 4.03 -6.42
N PHE A 97 -12.83 4.65 -6.62
CA PHE A 97 -13.60 4.51 -7.86
C PHE A 97 -13.33 5.68 -8.77
N CYS A 98 -13.01 5.40 -10.04
CA CYS A 98 -13.20 6.34 -11.13
C CYS A 98 -14.40 5.86 -11.93
N ASP A 99 -15.48 6.63 -11.97
CA ASP A 99 -16.53 6.42 -12.96
C ASP A 99 -16.06 6.86 -14.35
N GLU A 100 -16.87 6.56 -15.37
CA GLU A 100 -16.56 6.91 -16.76
C GLU A 100 -16.37 8.42 -16.99
N ASN A 101 -16.91 9.24 -16.09
CA ASN A 101 -16.79 10.70 -16.10
C ASN A 101 -15.59 11.22 -15.30
N GLY A 102 -14.83 10.35 -14.64
CA GLY A 102 -13.64 10.71 -13.86
C GLY A 102 -13.92 11.43 -12.53
N PHE A 103 -15.17 11.43 -12.06
CA PHE A 103 -15.66 12.22 -10.95
C PHE A 103 -16.42 11.42 -9.91
N ASN A 104 -15.87 10.35 -9.34
CA ASN A 104 -16.41 9.94 -8.06
C ASN A 104 -15.51 10.44 -6.94
N ASN A 105 -16.02 11.48 -6.33
CA ASN A 105 -15.71 12.02 -5.02
C ASN A 105 -14.26 11.79 -4.53
N ILE A 106 -13.29 12.21 -5.39
CA ILE A 106 -11.87 12.16 -5.02
C ILE A 106 -11.64 12.93 -3.71
N GLU A 107 -12.42 13.98 -3.45
CA GLU A 107 -12.33 14.79 -2.24
C GLU A 107 -12.74 13.99 -1.01
N ASP A 108 -13.83 13.22 -1.06
CA ASP A 108 -14.26 12.36 0.04
C ASP A 108 -13.27 11.22 0.27
N TRP A 109 -12.76 10.62 -0.81
CA TRP A 109 -11.71 9.61 -0.69
C TRP A 109 -10.44 10.19 -0.06
N MET A 110 -10.04 11.40 -0.46
CA MET A 110 -8.91 12.10 0.13
C MET A 110 -9.15 12.41 1.61
N LEU A 111 -10.36 12.83 1.97
CA LEU A 111 -10.76 13.11 3.35
C LEU A 111 -10.72 11.84 4.21
N SER A 112 -11.31 10.75 3.71
CA SER A 112 -11.26 9.44 4.37
C SER A 112 -9.82 8.95 4.53
N THR A 113 -9.00 9.05 3.49
CA THR A 113 -7.59 8.68 3.51
C THR A 113 -6.80 9.45 4.56
N ASN A 114 -6.99 10.79 4.66
CA ASN A 114 -6.38 11.61 5.70
C ASN A 114 -6.76 11.13 7.10
N LYS A 115 -8.05 10.87 7.33
CA LYS A 115 -8.56 10.39 8.61
C LYS A 115 -7.96 9.03 8.98
N LYS A 116 -7.94 8.08 8.03
CA LYS A 116 -7.36 6.74 8.26
C LYS A 116 -5.86 6.81 8.53
N LEU A 117 -5.12 7.63 7.80
CA LEU A 117 -3.69 7.82 8.06
C LEU A 117 -3.43 8.44 9.43
N LYS A 118 -4.22 9.44 9.83
CA LYS A 118 -4.11 10.04 11.16
C LYS A 118 -4.36 9.00 12.26
N ASN A 119 -5.44 8.23 12.15
CA ASN A 119 -5.74 7.17 13.11
C ASN A 119 -4.60 6.15 13.20
N TYR A 120 -4.03 5.73 12.07
CA TYR A 120 -2.89 4.82 12.03
C TYR A 120 -1.67 5.37 12.78
N ILE A 121 -1.36 6.66 12.57
CA ILE A 121 -0.27 7.36 13.25
C ILE A 121 -0.51 7.44 14.76
N ASP A 122 -1.73 7.76 15.16
CA ASP A 122 -2.13 7.86 16.57
C ASP A 122 -2.05 6.48 17.24
N GLU A 123 -2.58 5.42 16.61
CA GLU A 123 -2.49 4.03 17.09
C GLU A 123 -1.02 3.57 17.27
N TYR A 124 -0.16 3.85 16.30
CA TYR A 124 1.26 3.52 16.39
C TYR A 124 1.96 4.29 17.51
N THR A 125 1.65 5.56 17.66
CA THR A 125 2.21 6.44 18.69
C THR A 125 1.81 5.97 20.09
N ASP A 126 0.55 5.61 20.29
CA ASP A 126 0.04 5.11 21.56
C ASP A 126 0.58 3.71 21.88
N TYR A 127 0.69 2.85 20.88
CA TYR A 127 1.39 1.56 21.02
C TYR A 127 2.82 1.77 21.50
N PHE A 128 3.58 2.67 20.87
CA PHE A 128 4.94 2.97 21.28
C PHE A 128 5.01 3.51 22.69
N LYS A 129 4.22 4.53 23.03
CA LYS A 129 4.20 5.15 24.37
C LYS A 129 3.89 4.12 25.45
N ARG A 130 2.86 3.28 25.24
CA ARG A 130 2.47 2.22 26.17
C ARG A 130 3.60 1.23 26.44
N ASN A 131 4.28 0.78 25.38
CA ASN A 131 5.37 -0.19 25.52
C ASN A 131 6.66 0.43 26.05
N ASN A 132 6.96 1.70 25.70
CA ASN A 132 8.18 2.39 26.14
C ASN A 132 8.21 2.62 27.66
N LYS A 133 7.05 2.70 28.34
CA LYS A 133 6.97 2.74 29.80
C LYS A 133 7.70 1.59 30.47
N ARG A 134 7.67 0.37 29.89
CA ARG A 134 8.39 -0.81 30.38
C ARG A 134 9.91 -0.62 30.36
N PHE A 135 10.40 0.27 29.52
CA PHE A 135 11.81 0.62 29.36
C PHE A 135 12.15 1.98 29.97
N LYS A 136 11.39 2.43 30.96
CA LYS A 136 11.58 3.74 31.62
C LYS A 136 11.63 4.92 30.62
N ASN A 137 10.89 4.81 29.50
CA ASN A 137 10.83 5.79 28.40
C ASN A 137 12.18 6.07 27.72
N CYS A 138 13.14 5.13 27.76
CA CYS A 138 14.47 5.34 27.16
C CYS A 138 14.57 4.99 25.67
N LYS A 139 13.52 4.41 25.07
CA LYS A 139 13.54 4.04 23.64
C LYS A 139 13.08 5.20 22.76
N LYS A 140 13.69 5.32 21.58
CA LYS A 140 13.30 6.32 20.58
C LYS A 140 12.29 5.73 19.61
N MET A 141 11.19 6.45 19.38
CA MET A 141 10.17 6.06 18.41
C MET A 141 10.72 6.19 16.98
N LEU A 142 10.45 5.18 16.15
CA LEU A 142 10.60 5.31 14.71
C LEU A 142 9.48 6.21 14.16
N ASP A 143 9.67 6.72 12.93
CA ASP A 143 8.60 7.48 12.28
C ASP A 143 7.30 6.65 12.22
N PRO A 144 6.12 7.26 12.38
CA PRO A 144 4.85 6.54 12.46
C PRO A 144 4.23 6.25 11.08
N ILE A 145 4.94 6.53 9.99
CA ILE A 145 4.40 6.39 8.63
C ILE A 145 4.24 4.89 8.27
N PRO A 146 3.10 4.48 7.70
CA PRO A 146 2.91 3.11 7.24
C PRO A 146 3.94 2.75 6.17
N ARG A 147 4.35 1.50 6.12
CA ARG A 147 5.25 0.96 5.09
C ARG A 147 4.54 0.12 4.05
N LEU A 148 3.37 -0.40 4.40
CA LEU A 148 2.47 -1.12 3.51
C LEU A 148 1.10 -0.47 3.52
N ILE A 149 0.52 -0.29 2.34
CA ILE A 149 -0.84 0.21 2.16
C ILE A 149 -1.58 -0.78 1.26
N LEU A 150 -2.80 -1.15 1.66
CA LEU A 150 -3.70 -2.00 0.91
C LEU A 150 -4.86 -1.17 0.40
N ILE A 151 -5.15 -1.26 -0.88
CA ILE A 151 -6.27 -0.55 -1.51
C ILE A 151 -7.05 -1.54 -2.38
N PRO A 152 -8.33 -1.79 -2.09
CA PRO A 152 -9.18 -2.64 -2.93
C PRO A 152 -9.12 -2.20 -4.40
N ASN A 153 -9.10 -3.17 -5.29
CA ASN A 153 -8.95 -3.05 -6.75
C ASN A 153 -7.65 -2.39 -7.26
N LEU A 154 -6.78 -1.89 -6.38
CA LEU A 154 -5.48 -1.34 -6.75
C LEU A 154 -4.32 -2.28 -6.36
N GLY A 155 -4.39 -2.85 -5.16
CA GLY A 155 -3.41 -3.82 -4.69
C GLY A 155 -2.63 -3.38 -3.45
N LEU A 156 -1.38 -3.83 -3.40
CA LEU A 156 -0.41 -3.54 -2.34
C LEU A 156 0.54 -2.44 -2.80
N ILE A 157 0.64 -1.38 -2.01
CA ILE A 157 1.64 -0.33 -2.17
C ILE A 157 2.63 -0.45 -1.02
N SER A 158 3.91 -0.60 -1.35
CA SER A 158 4.99 -0.53 -0.38
C SER A 158 5.75 0.79 -0.48
N ILE A 159 6.36 1.19 0.63
CA ILE A 159 7.00 2.50 0.79
C ILE A 159 8.42 2.31 1.31
N GLY A 160 9.37 2.95 0.64
CA GLY A 160 10.78 2.93 1.02
C GLY A 160 11.47 4.26 0.77
N GLU A 161 12.60 4.46 1.41
CA GLU A 161 13.45 5.65 1.22
C GLU A 161 14.16 5.65 -0.15
N ASN A 162 14.29 4.47 -0.75
CA ASN A 162 14.85 4.25 -2.07
C ASN A 162 14.17 3.05 -2.74
N LYS A 163 14.43 2.84 -4.04
CA LYS A 163 13.82 1.76 -4.83
C LYS A 163 14.08 0.37 -4.23
N LYS A 164 15.30 0.12 -3.74
CA LYS A 164 15.67 -1.17 -3.13
C LYS A 164 14.87 -1.43 -1.85
N ALA A 165 14.75 -0.42 -0.97
CA ALA A 165 13.98 -0.53 0.25
C ALA A 165 12.48 -0.74 -0.04
N ALA A 166 11.91 0.00 -0.99
CA ALA A 166 10.52 -0.17 -1.40
C ALA A 166 10.26 -1.59 -1.92
N LYS A 167 11.15 -2.11 -2.79
CA LYS A 167 11.05 -3.47 -3.32
C LYS A 167 11.13 -4.54 -2.24
N ILE A 168 12.09 -4.44 -1.32
CA ILE A 168 12.21 -5.38 -0.18
C ILE A 168 10.93 -5.35 0.67
N THR A 169 10.40 -4.17 0.96
CA THR A 169 9.15 -4.02 1.72
C THR A 169 7.96 -4.64 0.98
N ALA A 170 7.92 -4.52 -0.37
CA ALA A 170 6.91 -5.18 -1.19
C ALA A 170 7.03 -6.71 -1.16
N ASP A 171 8.25 -7.26 -1.22
CA ASP A 171 8.50 -8.70 -1.12
C ASP A 171 7.99 -9.25 0.23
N ILE A 172 8.30 -8.55 1.33
CA ILE A 172 7.81 -8.91 2.67
C ILE A 172 6.28 -8.80 2.74
N GLY A 173 5.70 -7.75 2.18
CA GLY A 173 4.25 -7.55 2.14
C GLY A 173 3.52 -8.66 1.37
N GLN A 174 4.08 -9.10 0.25
CA GLN A 174 3.53 -10.21 -0.52
C GLN A 174 3.63 -11.54 0.24
N ALA A 175 4.78 -11.84 0.84
CA ALA A 175 4.96 -13.04 1.67
C ALA A 175 4.01 -13.03 2.89
N TRP A 176 3.78 -11.85 3.48
CA TRP A 176 2.82 -11.69 4.56
C TRP A 176 1.38 -12.01 4.09
N ILE A 177 0.95 -11.53 2.92
CA ILE A 177 -0.36 -11.86 2.34
C ILE A 177 -0.51 -13.38 2.20
N GLU A 178 0.51 -14.05 1.65
CA GLU A 178 0.50 -15.51 1.46
C GLU A 178 0.40 -16.25 2.81
N THR A 179 1.11 -15.76 3.84
CA THR A 179 1.07 -16.34 5.20
C THR A 179 -0.32 -16.18 5.83
N VAL A 180 -0.91 -14.98 5.75
CA VAL A 180 -2.26 -14.74 6.30
C VAL A 180 -3.29 -15.60 5.59
N LYS A 181 -3.26 -15.69 4.25
CA LYS A 181 -4.16 -16.57 3.50
C LYS A 181 -4.01 -18.04 3.91
N ALA A 182 -2.79 -18.51 4.07
CA ALA A 182 -2.54 -19.88 4.49
C ALA A 182 -3.07 -20.14 5.91
N SER A 183 -2.92 -19.18 6.84
CA SER A 183 -3.43 -19.33 8.22
C SER A 183 -4.95 -19.36 8.28
N GLU A 184 -5.65 -18.58 7.46
CA GLU A 184 -7.12 -18.59 7.39
C GLU A 184 -7.67 -19.92 6.80
N CYS A 185 -6.89 -20.61 5.97
CA CYS A 185 -7.27 -21.92 5.44
C CYS A 185 -7.09 -23.07 6.48
N LEU A 186 -6.33 -22.84 7.53
CA LEU A 186 -6.03 -23.87 8.53
C LEU A 186 -6.95 -23.77 9.77
N GLY A 187 -7.75 -22.72 9.87
CA GLY A 187 -8.63 -22.59 10.98
C GLY A 187 -9.32 -21.90 11.61
#